data_feb068d5fee723567728b74ac4fcbdb3
#
_entry.id   feb068d5fee723567728b74ac4fcbdb3
#
_cell.length_a   1.000
_cell.length_b   1.000
_cell.length_c   1.000
_cell.angle_alpha   90.00
_cell.angle_beta   90.00
_cell.angle_gamma   90.00
#
_symmetry.space_group_name_H-M   'P 1'
#
loop_
_entity.id
_entity.type
_entity.pdbx_description
1 polymer ?
#
loop_
_entity_poly.entity_id
_entity_poly.type
_entity_poly.pdbx_seq_one_letter_code
_entity_poly.pdbx_strand_id
1 'polypeptide(L)'
;CNRESGSLVDLIDETSGEIKFEDLTKASGTEVREDNNTSFELFKSSPSGGRFTYKKLRYQATISVVGAGAYDFELYDVETNEIYAEVINQTGSLTFDVTLSALSNQSKIVKPSVKLKTKAGITSFSLGAVTLSIVVRLTLPDTSDTIPSGSYYGSTVSLGNGLDFRNQLLPKIMVLDFMTGLFNMFNLVAYFEDNVFVVISLAY
;
A
#
# COMPACT_ATOMS: atom_id res chain seq x y z
N CYS A 1 36.97 -7.88 4.07
CA CYS A 1 35.59 -8.34 4.23
C CYS A 1 34.68 -7.14 3.96
N ASN A 2 34.19 -7.03 2.70
CA ASN A 2 33.19 -6.02 2.34
C ASN A 2 31.89 -6.42 3.05
N ARG A 3 31.53 -5.76 4.12
CA ARG A 3 30.16 -5.72 4.57
C ARG A 3 29.40 -4.85 3.59
N GLU A 4 28.64 -5.47 2.72
CA GLU A 4 27.47 -4.80 2.18
C GLU A 4 26.64 -4.37 3.38
N SER A 5 26.56 -3.09 3.63
CA SER A 5 25.62 -2.51 4.57
C SER A 5 24.23 -2.54 3.92
N GLY A 6 23.70 -3.74 3.68
CA GLY A 6 22.31 -3.99 3.55
C GLY A 6 21.74 -3.76 4.95
N SER A 7 21.37 -2.56 5.20
CA SER A 7 20.99 -2.09 6.50
C SER A 7 19.69 -2.77 6.89
N LEU A 8 19.70 -3.53 7.97
CA LEU A 8 18.48 -3.91 8.72
C LEU A 8 17.60 -2.66 9.02
N VAL A 9 18.18 -1.48 8.96
CA VAL A 9 17.54 -0.17 9.12
C VAL A 9 16.61 0.14 7.94
N ASP A 10 16.92 -0.27 6.71
CA ASP A 10 16.06 -0.04 5.54
C ASP A 10 14.75 -0.87 5.58
N LEU A 11 14.74 -1.98 6.31
CA LEU A 11 13.56 -2.84 6.46
C LEU A 11 12.59 -2.36 7.58
N ILE A 12 13.06 -1.49 8.47
CA ILE A 12 12.29 -1.05 9.65
C ILE A 12 11.64 0.32 9.42
N ASP A 13 12.11 1.09 8.45
CA ASP A 13 11.63 2.44 8.18
C ASP A 13 10.53 2.52 7.10
N GLU A 14 10.16 1.41 6.48
CA GLU A 14 9.07 1.42 5.50
C GLU A 14 7.73 1.28 6.23
N THR A 15 6.92 2.33 6.16
CA THR A 15 5.54 2.31 6.65
C THR A 15 4.58 2.19 5.48
N SER A 16 3.52 1.45 5.68
CA SER A 16 2.48 1.31 4.67
C SER A 16 1.10 1.56 5.26
N GLY A 17 0.21 2.10 4.45
CA GLY A 17 -1.18 2.26 4.77
C GLY A 17 -2.05 1.88 3.58
N GLU A 18 -3.29 1.54 3.85
CA GLU A 18 -4.22 1.03 2.86
C GLU A 18 -5.60 1.65 3.04
N ILE A 19 -6.26 1.97 1.93
CA ILE A 19 -7.68 2.32 1.88
C ILE A 19 -8.34 1.31 0.93
N LYS A 20 -9.13 0.42 1.50
CA LYS A 20 -9.86 -0.61 0.77
C LYS A 20 -11.10 -0.05 0.10
N PHE A 21 -11.62 -0.79 -0.88
CA PHE A 21 -12.85 -0.43 -1.58
C PHE A 21 -14.05 -0.27 -0.64
N GLU A 22 -14.12 -1.10 0.39
CA GLU A 22 -15.15 -1.05 1.44
C GLU A 22 -15.05 0.17 2.36
N ASP A 23 -13.85 0.72 2.54
CA ASP A 23 -13.61 1.89 3.41
C ASP A 23 -14.05 3.21 2.76
N LEU A 24 -14.39 3.19 1.48
CA LEU A 24 -14.87 4.38 0.78
C LEU A 24 -16.26 4.77 1.29
N THR A 25 -16.42 6.02 1.70
CA THR A 25 -17.71 6.58 2.09
C THR A 25 -18.37 7.26 0.90
N LYS A 26 -19.61 6.87 0.59
CA LYS A 26 -20.36 7.50 -0.49
C LYS A 26 -20.77 8.94 -0.11
N ALA A 27 -20.42 9.90 -0.96
CA ALA A 27 -20.80 11.30 -0.82
C ALA A 27 -22.08 11.62 -1.59
N SER A 28 -22.18 11.14 -2.85
CA SER A 28 -23.34 11.43 -3.73
C SER A 28 -23.41 10.43 -4.88
N GLY A 29 -24.50 10.49 -5.65
CA GLY A 29 -24.68 9.65 -6.84
C GLY A 29 -25.17 8.24 -6.52
N THR A 30 -24.99 7.33 -7.48
CA THR A 30 -25.43 5.94 -7.39
C THR A 30 -24.36 5.09 -6.72
N GLU A 31 -24.75 4.13 -5.88
CA GLU A 31 -23.80 3.14 -5.37
C GLU A 31 -23.34 2.24 -6.52
N VAL A 32 -22.04 2.17 -6.68
CA VAL A 32 -21.38 1.41 -7.76
C VAL A 32 -20.87 0.07 -7.24
N ARG A 33 -20.51 0.01 -5.96
CA ARG A 33 -19.99 -1.20 -5.33
C ARG A 33 -21.09 -2.24 -5.11
N GLU A 34 -20.74 -3.49 -5.19
CA GLU A 34 -21.59 -4.66 -5.05
C GLU A 34 -21.24 -5.42 -3.76
N ASP A 35 -22.00 -6.46 -3.42
CA ASP A 35 -21.78 -7.32 -2.24
C ASP A 35 -21.50 -6.56 -0.95
N ASN A 36 -22.50 -5.79 -0.49
CA ASN A 36 -22.38 -4.97 0.71
C ASN A 36 -21.23 -3.92 0.64
N ASN A 37 -21.00 -3.37 -0.53
CA ASN A 37 -19.98 -2.35 -0.82
C ASN A 37 -18.54 -2.86 -0.76
N THR A 38 -18.29 -4.16 -0.92
CA THR A 38 -16.95 -4.73 -0.81
C THR A 38 -16.29 -5.04 -2.15
N SER A 39 -17.08 -5.21 -3.22
CA SER A 39 -16.59 -5.74 -4.49
C SER A 39 -17.24 -5.09 -5.71
N PHE A 40 -16.76 -5.46 -6.89
CA PHE A 40 -17.35 -5.14 -8.18
C PHE A 40 -17.14 -6.29 -9.16
N GLU A 41 -18.17 -6.66 -9.92
CA GLU A 41 -18.07 -7.67 -10.95
C GLU A 41 -17.67 -7.06 -12.28
N LEU A 42 -16.50 -7.43 -12.78
CA LEU A 42 -16.04 -7.16 -14.15
C LEU A 42 -16.54 -8.27 -15.07
N PHE A 43 -16.97 -7.90 -16.27
CA PHE A 43 -17.42 -8.87 -17.26
C PHE A 43 -16.96 -8.51 -18.66
N LYS A 44 -16.62 -9.51 -19.48
CA LYS A 44 -16.39 -9.33 -20.92
C LYS A 44 -16.73 -10.61 -21.67
N SER A 45 -17.71 -10.54 -22.60
CA SER A 45 -18.07 -11.66 -23.46
C SER A 45 -17.05 -11.87 -24.60
N SER A 46 -17.07 -13.03 -25.21
CA SER A 46 -16.43 -13.25 -26.52
C SER A 46 -17.03 -12.37 -27.59
N PRO A 47 -16.23 -11.94 -28.55
CA PRO A 47 -16.77 -11.34 -29.75
C PRO A 47 -17.62 -12.35 -30.51
N SER A 48 -18.88 -12.02 -30.75
CA SER A 48 -19.79 -12.80 -31.61
C SER A 48 -20.31 -11.87 -32.68
N GLY A 49 -20.04 -12.21 -33.97
CA GLY A 49 -20.42 -11.32 -35.09
C GLY A 49 -19.77 -9.93 -35.04
N GLY A 50 -18.54 -9.84 -34.50
CA GLY A 50 -17.81 -8.57 -34.31
C GLY A 50 -18.30 -7.73 -33.13
N ARG A 51 -19.16 -8.27 -32.28
CA ARG A 51 -19.76 -7.60 -31.12
C ARG A 51 -19.36 -8.26 -29.83
N PHE A 52 -19.08 -7.46 -28.79
CA PHE A 52 -18.86 -7.97 -27.44
C PHE A 52 -19.59 -7.06 -26.44
N THR A 53 -19.99 -7.67 -25.34
CA THR A 53 -20.53 -6.95 -24.17
C THR A 53 -19.46 -6.88 -23.10
N TYR A 54 -19.41 -5.78 -22.37
CA TYR A 54 -18.53 -5.64 -21.22
C TYR A 54 -19.17 -4.80 -20.11
N LYS A 55 -18.71 -5.04 -18.91
CA LYS A 55 -18.93 -4.23 -17.71
C LYS A 55 -17.56 -4.00 -17.09
N LYS A 56 -17.13 -2.75 -17.01
CA LYS A 56 -15.84 -2.31 -16.50
C LYS A 56 -16.05 -1.33 -15.35
N LEU A 57 -15.07 -1.23 -14.49
CA LEU A 57 -15.00 -0.23 -13.43
C LEU A 57 -13.96 0.83 -13.79
N ARG A 58 -14.36 2.09 -13.89
CA ARG A 58 -13.44 3.21 -13.92
C ARG A 58 -13.30 3.77 -12.53
N TYR A 59 -12.08 3.79 -12.03
CA TYR A 59 -11.72 4.29 -10.71
C TYR A 59 -10.82 5.50 -10.85
N GLN A 60 -11.34 6.66 -10.46
CA GLN A 60 -10.62 7.94 -10.47
C GLN A 60 -10.54 8.44 -9.04
N ALA A 61 -9.37 8.90 -8.62
CA ALA A 61 -9.22 9.52 -7.32
C ALA A 61 -7.98 10.42 -7.26
N THR A 62 -7.98 11.30 -6.26
CA THR A 62 -6.82 12.10 -5.90
C THR A 62 -6.33 11.68 -4.54
N ILE A 63 -5.06 11.28 -4.46
CA ILE A 63 -4.35 11.01 -3.22
C ILE A 63 -3.80 12.32 -2.69
N SER A 64 -4.14 12.64 -1.46
CA SER A 64 -3.55 13.75 -0.72
C SER A 64 -2.73 13.20 0.43
N VAL A 65 -1.48 13.64 0.54
CA VAL A 65 -0.54 13.21 1.58
C VAL A 65 -0.23 14.37 2.53
N VAL A 66 0.03 14.03 3.79
CA VAL A 66 0.48 14.99 4.81
C VAL A 66 1.94 14.68 5.14
N GLY A 67 2.79 15.66 4.96
CA GLY A 67 4.23 15.54 5.15
C GLY A 67 5.01 15.79 3.87
N ALA A 68 6.33 15.77 3.99
CA ALA A 68 7.27 15.96 2.87
C ALA A 68 8.13 14.70 2.73
N GLY A 69 7.93 13.97 1.66
CA GLY A 69 8.66 12.74 1.39
C GLY A 69 8.19 12.09 0.09
N ALA A 70 8.90 11.07 -0.32
CA ALA A 70 8.51 10.24 -1.44
C ALA A 70 7.73 9.01 -0.94
N TYR A 71 6.81 8.53 -1.76
CA TYR A 71 6.04 7.34 -1.51
C TYR A 71 5.82 6.54 -2.79
N ASP A 72 5.58 5.26 -2.63
CA ASP A 72 5.14 4.40 -3.70
C ASP A 72 3.64 4.19 -3.57
N PHE A 73 2.95 4.28 -4.70
CA PHE A 73 1.51 4.08 -4.81
C PHE A 73 1.23 2.78 -5.57
N GLU A 74 0.30 2.00 -5.06
CA GLU A 74 -0.24 0.81 -5.73
C GLU A 74 -1.77 0.85 -5.68
N LEU A 75 -2.42 0.66 -6.83
CA LEU A 75 -3.82 0.24 -6.92
C LEU A 75 -3.82 -1.24 -7.26
N TYR A 76 -4.33 -2.08 -6.39
CA TYR A 76 -4.24 -3.53 -6.54
C TYR A 76 -5.55 -4.22 -6.08
N ASP A 77 -5.69 -5.48 -6.41
CA ASP A 77 -6.79 -6.33 -5.95
C ASP A 77 -6.39 -7.06 -4.66
N VAL A 78 -7.20 -6.93 -3.62
CA VAL A 78 -6.90 -7.50 -2.29
C VAL A 78 -6.86 -9.04 -2.29
N GLU A 79 -7.66 -9.70 -3.14
CA GLU A 79 -7.72 -11.16 -3.16
C GLU A 79 -6.65 -11.79 -4.05
N THR A 80 -6.40 -11.17 -5.21
CA THR A 80 -5.49 -11.75 -6.21
C THR A 80 -4.10 -11.15 -6.18
N ASN A 81 -3.89 -10.03 -5.47
CA ASN A 81 -2.69 -9.20 -5.49
C ASN A 81 -2.30 -8.72 -6.91
N GLU A 82 -3.26 -8.68 -7.83
CA GLU A 82 -3.03 -8.13 -9.16
C GLU A 82 -2.90 -6.61 -9.08
N ILE A 83 -1.82 -6.06 -9.61
CA ILE A 83 -1.56 -4.61 -9.62
C ILE A 83 -2.21 -4.02 -10.87
N TYR A 84 -3.09 -3.05 -10.68
CA TYR A 84 -3.77 -2.33 -11.76
C TYR A 84 -3.07 -1.03 -12.14
N ALA A 85 -2.43 -0.38 -11.19
CA ALA A 85 -1.60 0.80 -11.40
C ALA A 85 -0.55 0.89 -10.29
N GLU A 86 0.63 1.38 -10.65
CA GLU A 86 1.75 1.59 -9.75
C GLU A 86 2.47 2.88 -10.13
N VAL A 87 2.87 3.65 -9.14
CA VAL A 87 3.76 4.80 -9.31
C VAL A 87 4.80 4.76 -8.21
N ILE A 88 6.08 4.74 -8.58
CA ILE A 88 7.19 4.64 -7.66
C ILE A 88 7.80 6.03 -7.43
N ASN A 89 8.20 6.30 -6.19
CA ASN A 89 8.91 7.51 -5.79
C ASN A 89 8.13 8.81 -6.10
N GLN A 90 6.83 8.79 -5.89
CA GLN A 90 5.95 9.95 -6.05
C GLN A 90 6.12 10.94 -4.89
N THR A 91 5.99 12.23 -5.18
CA THR A 91 5.98 13.29 -4.17
C THR A 91 4.73 14.17 -4.31
N GLY A 92 4.21 14.66 -3.19
CA GLY A 92 2.99 15.48 -3.21
C GLY A 92 1.73 14.70 -3.59
N SER A 93 0.69 15.40 -4.01
CA SER A 93 -0.58 14.79 -4.41
C SER A 93 -0.46 14.04 -5.73
N LEU A 94 -1.21 12.93 -5.87
CA LEU A 94 -1.28 12.13 -7.08
C LEU A 94 -2.75 11.95 -7.49
N THR A 95 -3.06 12.24 -8.75
CA THR A 95 -4.37 11.88 -9.33
C THR A 95 -4.20 10.69 -10.26
N PHE A 96 -5.05 9.68 -10.11
CA PHE A 96 -5.07 8.51 -10.99
C PHE A 96 -6.45 8.30 -11.61
N ASP A 97 -6.46 7.68 -12.79
CA ASP A 97 -7.65 7.32 -13.56
C ASP A 97 -7.41 5.97 -14.22
N VAL A 98 -8.00 4.94 -13.65
CA VAL A 98 -7.75 3.55 -14.06
C VAL A 98 -9.06 2.89 -14.42
N THR A 99 -9.08 2.18 -15.56
CA THR A 99 -10.22 1.37 -15.97
C THR A 99 -9.91 -0.11 -15.85
N LEU A 100 -10.53 -0.76 -14.88
CA LEU A 100 -10.43 -2.20 -14.68
C LEU A 100 -11.35 -2.95 -15.63
N SER A 101 -10.84 -4.03 -16.26
CA SER A 101 -11.61 -4.83 -17.22
C SER A 101 -11.25 -6.31 -17.11
N ALA A 102 -12.25 -7.18 -17.29
CA ALA A 102 -12.00 -8.61 -17.42
C ALA A 102 -11.38 -8.97 -18.77
N LEU A 103 -10.69 -10.09 -18.83
CA LEU A 103 -10.28 -10.71 -20.08
C LEU A 103 -11.50 -11.24 -20.83
N SER A 104 -11.33 -11.52 -22.14
CA SER A 104 -12.43 -12.03 -22.96
C SER A 104 -12.96 -13.37 -22.44
N ASN A 105 -14.25 -13.55 -22.43
CA ASN A 105 -14.98 -14.71 -21.87
C ASN A 105 -14.78 -14.92 -20.38
N GLN A 106 -14.61 -13.85 -19.64
CA GLN A 106 -14.46 -13.93 -18.20
C GLN A 106 -15.42 -12.99 -17.47
N SER A 107 -15.92 -13.48 -16.35
CA SER A 107 -16.43 -12.69 -15.25
C SER A 107 -15.39 -12.73 -14.13
N LYS A 108 -15.09 -11.59 -13.52
CA LYS A 108 -14.10 -11.48 -12.45
C LYS A 108 -14.61 -10.52 -11.38
N ILE A 109 -14.72 -11.00 -10.16
CA ILE A 109 -14.98 -10.16 -9.00
C ILE A 109 -13.65 -9.51 -8.59
N VAL A 110 -13.69 -8.21 -8.34
CA VAL A 110 -12.51 -7.43 -7.93
C VAL A 110 -12.81 -6.65 -6.66
N LYS A 111 -11.78 -6.52 -5.83
CA LYS A 111 -11.78 -5.73 -4.59
C LYS A 111 -10.60 -4.76 -4.61
N PRO A 112 -10.73 -3.64 -5.37
CA PRO A 112 -9.62 -2.71 -5.53
C PRO A 112 -9.27 -2.05 -4.22
N SER A 113 -7.98 -1.92 -3.94
CA SER A 113 -7.46 -1.20 -2.78
C SER A 113 -6.32 -0.28 -3.18
N VAL A 114 -6.24 0.86 -2.51
CA VAL A 114 -5.16 1.84 -2.66
C VAL A 114 -4.19 1.68 -1.51
N LYS A 115 -2.94 1.38 -1.83
CA LYS A 115 -1.86 1.22 -0.88
C LYS A 115 -0.77 2.25 -1.11
N LEU A 116 -0.32 2.87 -0.04
CA LEU A 116 0.87 3.70 -0.04
C LEU A 116 1.96 3.06 0.82
N LYS A 117 3.19 3.12 0.31
CA LYS A 117 4.41 2.74 1.03
C LYS A 117 5.33 3.95 1.07
N THR A 118 5.87 4.28 2.22
CA THR A 118 6.82 5.39 2.38
C THR A 118 7.94 5.00 3.33
N LYS A 119 9.12 5.54 3.09
CA LYS A 119 10.28 5.32 3.95
C LYS A 119 10.35 6.34 5.08
N ALA A 120 9.98 7.59 4.82
CA ALA A 120 9.99 8.65 5.83
C ALA A 120 9.22 9.88 5.36
N GLY A 121 8.79 10.71 6.29
CA GLY A 121 8.30 12.06 6.04
C GLY A 121 6.82 12.19 5.68
N ILE A 122 6.13 11.11 5.34
CA ILE A 122 4.68 11.10 5.16
C ILE A 122 4.03 10.53 6.42
N THR A 123 3.13 11.26 7.03
CA THR A 123 2.47 10.86 8.29
C THR A 123 1.06 10.32 8.10
N SER A 124 0.40 10.73 7.04
CA SER A 124 -0.93 10.26 6.69
C SER A 124 -1.27 10.51 5.22
N PHE A 125 -2.26 9.80 4.73
CA PHE A 125 -2.84 10.07 3.42
C PHE A 125 -4.36 9.88 3.44
N SER A 126 -5.03 10.46 2.45
CA SER A 126 -6.46 10.31 2.22
C SER A 126 -6.76 10.23 0.73
N LEU A 127 -7.89 9.66 0.38
CA LEU A 127 -8.43 9.71 -0.97
C LEU A 127 -9.51 10.78 -1.03
N GLY A 128 -9.27 11.80 -1.85
CA GLY A 128 -10.25 12.84 -2.17
C GLY A 128 -10.76 12.70 -3.60
N ALA A 129 -11.91 13.31 -3.88
CA ALA A 129 -12.51 13.35 -5.24
C ALA A 129 -12.60 11.95 -5.90
N VAL A 130 -12.93 10.92 -5.12
CA VAL A 130 -13.10 9.56 -5.64
C VAL A 130 -14.35 9.50 -6.50
N THR A 131 -14.20 9.06 -7.73
CA THR A 131 -15.32 8.79 -8.65
C THR A 131 -15.22 7.36 -9.14
N LEU A 132 -16.26 6.58 -8.86
CA LEU A 132 -16.44 5.24 -9.41
C LEU A 132 -17.50 5.30 -10.50
N SER A 133 -17.18 4.79 -11.68
CA SER A 133 -18.10 4.77 -12.82
C SER A 133 -18.16 3.38 -13.43
N ILE A 134 -19.37 2.93 -13.74
CA ILE A 134 -19.58 1.70 -14.48
C ILE A 134 -19.53 2.03 -15.97
N VAL A 135 -18.62 1.40 -16.69
CA VAL A 135 -18.54 1.49 -18.14
C VAL A 135 -19.08 0.20 -18.75
N VAL A 136 -20.24 0.27 -19.36
CA VAL A 136 -20.89 -0.89 -19.98
C VAL A 136 -21.01 -0.73 -21.47
N ARG A 137 -21.03 -1.84 -22.17
CA ARG A 137 -21.47 -1.94 -23.56
C ARG A 137 -22.47 -3.10 -23.66
N LEU A 138 -23.70 -2.75 -23.94
CA LEU A 138 -24.78 -3.70 -24.13
C LEU A 138 -25.23 -3.61 -25.58
N THR A 139 -24.73 -4.46 -26.45
CA THR A 139 -25.21 -4.71 -27.82
C THR A 139 -25.57 -3.51 -28.69
N LEU A 140 -24.77 -3.33 -29.80
CA LEU A 140 -25.03 -2.53 -31.00
C LEU A 140 -24.53 -1.08 -31.05
N PRO A 141 -24.29 -0.54 -32.30
CA PRO A 141 -22.94 -0.36 -32.74
C PRO A 141 -22.34 0.88 -32.09
N ASP A 142 -21.15 0.79 -31.57
CA ASP A 142 -20.20 1.85 -31.18
C ASP A 142 -20.53 2.80 -30.02
N THR A 143 -21.50 2.57 -29.18
CA THR A 143 -21.72 3.38 -27.99
C THR A 143 -21.25 2.68 -26.72
N SER A 144 -20.20 3.19 -26.11
CA SER A 144 -19.88 2.89 -24.72
C SER A 144 -20.73 3.82 -23.84
N ASP A 145 -21.71 3.29 -23.15
CA ASP A 145 -22.48 4.06 -22.19
C ASP A 145 -21.75 4.07 -20.84
N THR A 146 -21.48 5.27 -20.34
CA THR A 146 -21.06 5.44 -18.96
C THR A 146 -22.29 5.57 -18.10
N ILE A 147 -22.60 4.53 -17.31
CA ILE A 147 -23.74 4.53 -16.40
C ILE A 147 -23.36 5.21 -15.08
N PRO A 148 -24.36 5.66 -14.29
CA PRO A 148 -24.20 6.67 -13.27
C PRO A 148 -23.00 6.43 -12.36
N SER A 149 -22.22 7.48 -12.22
CA SER A 149 -21.08 7.52 -11.32
C SER A 149 -21.51 7.82 -9.89
N GLY A 150 -20.86 7.20 -8.93
CA GLY A 150 -20.91 7.58 -7.53
C GLY A 150 -19.67 8.40 -7.17
N SER A 151 -19.86 9.44 -6.37
CA SER A 151 -18.77 10.18 -5.75
C SER A 151 -18.56 9.66 -4.33
N TYR A 152 -17.29 9.47 -3.97
CA TYR A 152 -16.88 8.92 -2.69
C TYR A 152 -15.70 9.71 -2.12
N TYR A 153 -15.37 9.45 -0.87
CA TYR A 153 -14.11 9.84 -0.24
C TYR A 153 -13.60 8.70 0.61
N GLY A 154 -12.27 8.59 0.72
CA GLY A 154 -11.60 7.67 1.64
C GLY A 154 -11.25 8.39 2.93
N SER A 155 -11.40 7.71 4.06
CA SER A 155 -10.96 8.22 5.35
C SER A 155 -9.44 8.45 5.36
N THR A 156 -8.99 9.35 6.22
CA THR A 156 -7.56 9.56 6.42
C THR A 156 -6.96 8.34 7.12
N VAL A 157 -5.95 7.78 6.51
CA VAL A 157 -5.13 6.70 7.09
C VAL A 157 -3.85 7.32 7.64
N SER A 158 -3.61 7.14 8.93
CA SER A 158 -2.32 7.47 9.54
C SER A 158 -1.33 6.41 9.13
N LEU A 159 -0.28 6.83 8.47
CA LEU A 159 0.92 6.02 8.29
C LEU A 159 1.63 6.10 9.63
N GLY A 160 1.53 5.04 10.43
CA GLY A 160 2.23 4.99 11.70
C GLY A 160 3.70 5.32 11.42
N ASN A 161 4.28 6.23 12.20
CA ASN A 161 5.72 6.30 12.24
C ASN A 161 6.17 4.88 12.58
N GLY A 162 6.78 4.19 11.61
CA GLY A 162 7.36 2.88 11.87
C GLY A 162 8.10 3.03 13.19
N LEU A 163 7.94 2.08 14.08
CA LEU A 163 8.60 2.14 15.38
C LEU A 163 10.07 2.43 15.09
N ASP A 164 10.46 3.70 15.26
CA ASP A 164 11.86 4.09 15.20
C ASP A 164 12.51 3.43 16.43
N PHE A 165 12.89 2.17 16.24
CA PHE A 165 13.58 1.37 17.25
C PHE A 165 14.78 2.12 17.81
N ARG A 166 15.40 2.96 16.98
CA ARG A 166 16.57 3.73 17.33
C ARG A 166 16.26 4.90 18.26
N ASN A 167 15.15 5.59 18.03
CA ASN A 167 14.82 6.81 18.75
C ASN A 167 13.69 6.65 19.78
N GLN A 168 12.84 5.62 19.61
CA GLN A 168 11.64 5.46 20.44
C GLN A 168 11.69 4.24 21.38
N LEU A 169 12.35 3.15 20.99
CA LEU A 169 12.35 1.92 21.78
C LEU A 169 13.71 1.60 22.44
N LEU A 170 14.78 2.06 21.84
CA LEU A 170 16.07 1.98 22.53
C LEU A 170 16.23 3.26 23.35
N PRO A 171 16.27 3.17 24.69
CA PRO A 171 16.77 4.27 25.47
C PRO A 171 18.12 4.66 24.87
N LYS A 172 18.46 5.95 24.90
CA LYS A 172 19.78 6.45 24.46
C LYS A 172 20.89 5.88 25.36
N ILE A 173 21.01 4.58 25.34
CA ILE A 173 22.06 3.84 26.01
C ILE A 173 23.21 3.79 25.03
N MET A 174 24.37 4.27 25.43
CA MET A 174 25.58 4.04 24.64
C MET A 174 25.75 2.53 24.45
N VAL A 175 26.21 2.10 23.28
CA VAL A 175 26.49 0.69 23.00
C VAL A 175 27.37 0.08 24.10
N LEU A 176 28.30 0.87 24.64
CA LEU A 176 29.16 0.48 25.73
C LEU A 176 28.39 0.19 27.02
N ASP A 177 27.41 1.04 27.38
CA ASP A 177 26.58 0.85 28.59
C ASP A 177 25.69 -0.38 28.46
N PHE A 178 25.10 -0.57 27.26
CA PHE A 178 24.31 -1.78 26.98
C PHE A 178 25.16 -3.04 27.08
N MET A 179 26.35 -3.05 26.46
CA MET A 179 27.26 -4.18 26.53
C MET A 179 27.76 -4.43 27.95
N THR A 180 28.07 -3.37 28.69
CA THR A 180 28.48 -3.47 30.10
C THR A 180 27.34 -4.07 30.94
N GLY A 181 26.10 -3.62 30.75
CA GLY A 181 24.93 -4.20 31.39
C GLY A 181 24.76 -5.68 31.11
N LEU A 182 24.90 -6.07 29.83
CA LEU A 182 24.81 -7.46 29.39
C LEU A 182 25.91 -8.33 30.00
N PHE A 183 27.16 -7.84 30.00
CA PHE A 183 28.29 -8.55 30.56
C PHE A 183 28.12 -8.74 32.06
N ASN A 184 27.66 -7.72 32.78
CA ASN A 184 27.38 -7.82 34.21
C ASN A 184 26.25 -8.81 34.50
N MET A 185 25.19 -8.82 33.72
CA MET A 185 24.04 -9.70 33.90
C MET A 185 24.41 -11.18 33.71
N PHE A 186 25.31 -11.48 32.79
CA PHE A 186 25.75 -12.86 32.49
C PHE A 186 27.13 -13.20 33.07
N ASN A 187 27.69 -12.34 33.91
CA ASN A 187 29.01 -12.50 34.50
C ASN A 187 30.10 -12.77 33.44
N LEU A 188 30.10 -11.94 32.37
CA LEU A 188 31.03 -12.06 31.27
C LEU A 188 32.12 -11.01 31.36
N VAL A 189 33.30 -11.37 30.89
CA VAL A 189 34.42 -10.44 30.67
C VAL A 189 34.81 -10.47 29.21
N ALA A 190 35.03 -9.29 28.67
CA ALA A 190 35.48 -9.11 27.31
C ALA A 190 36.86 -8.44 27.30
N TYR A 191 37.75 -8.94 26.47
CA TYR A 191 39.09 -8.36 26.27
C TYR A 191 39.55 -8.57 24.83
N PHE A 192 40.58 -7.82 24.45
CA PHE A 192 41.18 -7.90 23.11
C PHE A 192 42.49 -8.73 23.23
N GLU A 193 42.59 -9.80 22.45
CA GLU A 193 43.78 -10.63 22.36
C GLU A 193 44.02 -10.98 20.88
N ASP A 194 45.21 -10.81 20.40
CA ASP A 194 45.62 -11.10 19.00
C ASP A 194 44.71 -10.54 17.91
N ASN A 195 44.23 -9.29 18.07
CA ASN A 195 43.27 -8.65 17.17
C ASN A 195 41.87 -9.32 17.14
N VAL A 196 41.55 -10.16 18.10
CA VAL A 196 40.25 -10.81 18.25
C VAL A 196 39.58 -10.32 19.52
N PHE A 197 38.28 -10.06 19.45
CA PHE A 197 37.47 -9.73 20.60
C PHE A 197 37.02 -11.05 21.28
N VAL A 198 37.54 -11.30 22.50
CA VAL A 198 37.25 -12.51 23.24
C VAL A 198 36.28 -12.20 24.36
N VAL A 199 35.24 -13.03 24.49
CA VAL A 199 34.25 -12.97 25.58
C VAL A 199 34.25 -14.30 26.31
N ILE A 200 34.47 -14.25 27.61
CA ILE A 200 34.48 -15.46 28.47
C ILE A 200 33.49 -15.26 29.63
N SER A 201 32.92 -16.36 30.08
CA SER A 201 32.13 -16.40 31.33
C SER A 201 33.08 -16.57 32.52
N LEU A 202 32.91 -15.72 33.52
CA LEU A 202 33.54 -15.93 34.81
C LEU A 202 32.71 -17.00 35.55
N ALA A 203 33.09 -18.28 35.38
CA ALA A 203 32.51 -19.35 36.18
C ALA A 203 33.00 -19.21 37.62
N TYR A 204 32.08 -19.26 38.57
CA TYR A 204 32.40 -19.48 39.97
C TYR A 204 32.68 -20.98 40.23
#